data_726c53922d5c8f91675e74c4d3c8ed1e
#
_entry.id   726c53922d5c8f91675e74c4d3c8ed1e
#
_cell.length_a   1.000
_cell.length_b   1.000
_cell.length_c   1.000
_cell.angle_alpha   90.00
_cell.angle_beta   90.00
_cell.angle_gamma   90.00
#
_symmetry.space_group_name_H-M   'P 1'
#
loop_
_entity.id
_entity.type
_entity.pdbx_description
1 polymer ?
#
loop_
_entity_poly.entity_id
_entity_poly.type
_entity_poly.pdbx_seq_one_letter_code
_entity_poly.pdbx_strand_id
1 'polypeptide(L)'
;GATCIIGDNVKLYQGVTLGAKSFPLDKDGNPIKGIPRHPILENDVIVYANATILGRITIGEGCVVGANVWVTKDMKPKTKKYKKEKQSLLDIEFNNGTGI
;
A
#
# COMPACT_ATOMS: atom_id res chain seq x y z
N GLY A 1 -5.47 -6.43 -8.84
CA GLY A 1 -5.25 -7.67 -9.56
C GLY A 1 -6.34 -8.69 -9.29
N ALA A 2 -6.26 -9.75 -10.01
CA ALA A 2 -7.31 -10.76 -9.99
C ALA A 2 -7.58 -11.40 -8.64
N THR A 3 -6.59 -11.46 -7.75
CA THR A 3 -6.78 -12.10 -6.47
C THR A 3 -6.95 -11.10 -5.32
N CYS A 4 -7.15 -9.81 -5.62
CA CYS A 4 -7.40 -8.84 -4.57
C CYS A 4 -8.74 -9.08 -3.93
N ILE A 5 -8.83 -8.82 -2.65
CA ILE A 5 -10.09 -8.88 -1.94
C ILE A 5 -10.29 -7.48 -1.36
N ILE A 6 -11.40 -6.87 -1.68
CA ILE A 6 -11.67 -5.52 -1.22
C ILE A 6 -12.97 -5.51 -0.44
N GLY A 7 -12.90 -5.04 0.78
CA GLY A 7 -14.05 -5.00 1.65
C GLY A 7 -15.03 -3.88 1.32
N ASP A 8 -15.90 -3.59 2.24
CA ASP A 8 -16.92 -2.58 2.04
C ASP A 8 -16.43 -1.17 2.34
N ASN A 9 -16.94 -0.23 1.64
CA ASN A 9 -16.66 1.19 1.89
C ASN A 9 -15.17 1.54 1.78
N VAL A 10 -14.47 0.87 0.88
CA VAL A 10 -13.07 1.14 0.64
C VAL A 10 -12.96 2.27 -0.38
N LYS A 11 -12.07 3.22 -0.16
CA LYS A 11 -11.87 4.32 -1.08
C LYS A 11 -10.48 4.24 -1.66
N LEU A 12 -10.40 4.19 -2.99
CA LEU A 12 -9.13 4.16 -3.69
C LEU A 12 -9.08 5.37 -4.60
N TYR A 13 -8.04 6.15 -4.43
CA TYR A 13 -7.88 7.34 -5.25
C TYR A 13 -7.13 6.95 -6.53
N GLN A 14 -6.91 7.89 -7.42
CA GLN A 14 -6.31 7.59 -8.71
C GLN A 14 -4.87 7.10 -8.58
N GLY A 15 -4.47 6.28 -9.50
CA GLY A 15 -3.08 5.81 -9.57
C GLY A 15 -2.68 4.80 -8.52
N VAL A 16 -3.63 4.28 -7.75
CA VAL A 16 -3.30 3.28 -6.74
C VAL A 16 -3.02 1.95 -7.42
N THR A 17 -1.96 1.27 -7.00
CA THR A 17 -1.61 -0.04 -7.51
C THR A 17 -1.78 -1.07 -6.40
N LEU A 18 -2.52 -2.13 -6.69
CA LEU A 18 -2.66 -3.25 -5.78
C LEU A 18 -2.05 -4.45 -6.54
N GLY A 19 -0.83 -4.74 -6.27
CA GLY A 19 -0.09 -5.69 -7.09
C GLY A 19 0.48 -6.89 -6.34
N ALA A 20 1.07 -7.78 -7.10
CA ALA A 20 1.74 -8.94 -6.56
C ALA A 20 3.20 -8.59 -6.37
N LYS A 21 3.79 -9.01 -5.26
CA LYS A 21 5.18 -8.73 -5.02
C LYS A 21 6.07 -9.66 -5.81
N SER A 22 5.71 -10.90 -5.90
CA SER A 22 6.47 -11.86 -6.66
C SER A 22 5.61 -13.08 -6.93
N PHE A 23 6.07 -13.92 -7.84
CA PHE A 23 5.38 -15.16 -8.08
C PHE A 23 6.09 -16.24 -7.30
N PRO A 24 5.36 -17.05 -6.54
CA PRO A 24 5.96 -18.16 -5.85
C PRO A 24 6.38 -19.17 -6.93
N LEU A 25 7.51 -19.84 -6.72
CA LEU A 25 8.00 -20.82 -7.66
C LEU A 25 7.99 -22.20 -7.02
N ASP A 26 7.78 -23.21 -7.85
CA ASP A 26 7.86 -24.57 -7.35
C ASP A 26 9.31 -24.98 -7.36
N LYS A 27 9.59 -26.22 -6.98
CA LYS A 27 10.96 -26.71 -6.88
C LYS A 27 11.68 -26.75 -8.21
N ASP A 28 10.94 -26.72 -9.31
CA ASP A 28 11.55 -26.76 -10.62
C ASP A 28 11.71 -25.34 -11.19
N GLY A 29 11.44 -24.34 -10.40
CA GLY A 29 11.57 -22.96 -10.83
C GLY A 29 10.42 -22.43 -11.64
N ASN A 30 9.32 -23.16 -11.72
CA ASN A 30 8.17 -22.68 -12.48
C ASN A 30 7.19 -21.94 -11.60
N PRO A 31 6.51 -20.92 -12.13
CA PRO A 31 5.53 -20.19 -11.32
C PRO A 31 4.40 -21.11 -10.88
N ILE A 32 4.00 -21.00 -9.63
CA ILE A 32 2.88 -21.74 -9.12
C ILE A 32 1.66 -20.93 -9.40
N LYS A 33 0.71 -21.50 -10.13
CA LYS A 33 -0.48 -20.76 -10.49
C LYS A 33 -1.59 -20.94 -9.47
N GLY A 34 -2.51 -20.03 -9.46
CA GLY A 34 -3.68 -20.14 -8.59
C GLY A 34 -3.50 -19.70 -7.17
N ILE A 35 -2.30 -19.31 -6.78
CA ILE A 35 -2.08 -18.85 -5.43
C ILE A 35 -2.41 -17.37 -5.35
N PRO A 36 -3.24 -16.94 -4.40
CA PRO A 36 -3.55 -15.53 -4.25
C PRO A 36 -2.27 -14.74 -3.96
N ARG A 37 -2.05 -13.68 -4.69
CA ARG A 37 -0.82 -12.90 -4.54
C ARG A 37 -1.08 -11.41 -4.34
N HIS A 38 -2.30 -10.99 -4.38
CA HIS A 38 -2.64 -9.57 -4.32
C HIS A 38 -3.20 -9.18 -2.95
N PRO A 39 -3.16 -7.91 -2.60
CA PRO A 39 -3.55 -7.46 -1.27
C PRO A 39 -5.01 -7.70 -0.90
N ILE A 40 -5.25 -7.74 0.40
CA ILE A 40 -6.58 -7.78 0.96
C ILE A 40 -6.78 -6.44 1.66
N LEU A 41 -7.81 -5.71 1.28
CA LEU A 41 -8.15 -4.46 1.95
C LEU A 41 -9.44 -4.70 2.71
N GLU A 42 -9.40 -4.54 4.01
CA GLU A 42 -10.59 -4.75 4.83
C GLU A 42 -11.50 -3.53 4.76
N ASN A 43 -12.60 -3.55 5.49
CA ASN A 43 -13.59 -2.50 5.39
C ASN A 43 -13.06 -1.13 5.78
N ASP A 44 -13.57 -0.12 5.16
CA ASP A 44 -13.29 1.28 5.51
C ASP A 44 -11.83 1.71 5.33
N VAL A 45 -11.09 1.04 4.48
CA VAL A 45 -9.72 1.41 4.19
C VAL A 45 -9.72 2.53 3.15
N ILE A 46 -8.84 3.49 3.32
CA ILE A 46 -8.67 4.58 2.37
C ILE A 46 -7.25 4.55 1.86
N VAL A 47 -7.08 4.53 0.54
CA VAL A 47 -5.76 4.53 -0.08
C VAL A 47 -5.67 5.75 -0.99
N TYR A 48 -4.78 6.66 -0.65
CA TYR A 48 -4.66 7.92 -1.39
C TYR A 48 -3.83 7.75 -2.67
N ALA A 49 -3.81 8.77 -3.46
CA ALA A 49 -3.30 8.71 -4.83
C ALA A 49 -1.89 8.15 -4.97
N ASN A 50 -1.72 7.34 -5.98
CA ASN A 50 -0.42 6.79 -6.35
C ASN A 50 0.26 5.92 -5.31
N ALA A 51 -0.46 5.46 -4.32
CA ALA A 51 0.10 4.54 -3.34
C ALA A 51 0.22 3.16 -4.00
N THR A 52 1.16 2.38 -3.55
CA THR A 52 1.39 1.04 -4.09
C THR A 52 1.36 0.04 -2.96
N ILE A 53 0.51 -0.97 -3.07
CA ILE A 53 0.40 -2.01 -2.05
C ILE A 53 0.70 -3.31 -2.76
N LEU A 54 1.73 -4.01 -2.31
CA LEU A 54 2.22 -5.20 -3.00
C LEU A 54 2.20 -6.43 -2.13
N GLY A 55 1.79 -7.52 -2.70
CA GLY A 55 1.86 -8.84 -2.07
C GLY A 55 0.58 -9.23 -1.38
N ARG A 56 0.51 -10.49 -0.96
CA ARG A 56 -0.67 -11.00 -0.28
C ARG A 56 -0.62 -10.55 1.18
N ILE A 57 -0.88 -9.30 1.41
CA ILE A 57 -0.86 -8.72 2.73
C ILE A 57 -2.24 -8.20 3.05
N THR A 58 -2.52 -8.00 4.30
CA THR A 58 -3.83 -7.52 4.74
C THR A 58 -3.69 -6.10 5.28
N ILE A 59 -4.48 -5.21 4.71
CA ILE A 59 -4.57 -3.85 5.21
C ILE A 59 -5.82 -3.82 6.08
N GLY A 60 -5.61 -3.70 7.39
CA GLY A 60 -6.69 -3.85 8.35
C GLY A 60 -7.77 -2.80 8.26
N GLU A 61 -8.91 -3.12 8.84
CA GLU A 61 -10.07 -2.25 8.79
C GLU A 61 -9.75 -0.84 9.25
N GLY A 62 -10.24 0.13 8.56
CA GLY A 62 -10.07 1.54 8.93
C GLY A 62 -8.68 2.11 8.72
N CYS A 63 -7.80 1.39 8.06
CA CYS A 63 -6.46 1.89 7.80
C CYS A 63 -6.46 2.99 6.76
N VAL A 64 -5.48 3.84 6.83
CA VAL A 64 -5.28 4.90 5.84
C VAL A 64 -3.89 4.77 5.27
N VAL A 65 -3.79 4.70 3.95
CA VAL A 65 -2.50 4.66 3.28
C VAL A 65 -2.35 5.98 2.55
N GLY A 66 -1.34 6.75 2.89
CA GLY A 66 -1.15 8.09 2.32
C GLY A 66 -0.68 8.04 0.88
N ALA A 67 -0.70 9.19 0.24
CA ALA A 67 -0.32 9.29 -1.16
C ALA A 67 1.14 8.90 -1.36
N ASN A 68 1.40 8.19 -2.44
CA ASN A 68 2.74 7.78 -2.83
C ASN A 68 3.45 6.85 -1.85
N VAL A 69 2.72 6.21 -0.97
CA VAL A 69 3.31 5.31 0.02
C VAL A 69 3.39 3.91 -0.56
N TRP A 70 4.45 3.20 -0.25
CA TRP A 70 4.60 1.80 -0.62
C TRP A 70 4.37 0.94 0.60
N VAL A 71 3.51 -0.05 0.49
CA VAL A 71 3.19 -0.93 1.59
C VAL A 71 3.45 -2.36 1.14
N THR A 72 4.32 -3.04 1.86
CA THR A 72 4.66 -4.43 1.54
C THR A 72 4.47 -5.35 2.72
N LYS A 73 3.90 -4.86 3.82
CA LYS A 73 3.66 -5.67 5.00
C LYS A 73 2.27 -5.37 5.54
N ASP A 74 1.73 -6.30 6.28
CA ASP A 74 0.41 -6.14 6.85
C ASP A 74 0.30 -4.86 7.68
N MET A 75 -0.87 -4.27 7.69
CA MET A 75 -1.15 -3.12 8.54
C MET A 75 -2.26 -3.50 9.50
N LYS A 76 -2.03 -3.28 10.78
CA LYS A 76 -3.04 -3.58 11.78
C LYS A 76 -4.21 -2.62 11.63
N PRO A 77 -5.39 -3.01 12.05
CA PRO A 77 -6.56 -2.14 11.92
C PRO A 77 -6.32 -0.75 12.50
N LYS A 78 -6.90 0.22 11.87
CA LYS A 78 -6.87 1.62 12.30
C LYS A 78 -5.48 2.22 12.37
N THR A 79 -4.58 1.74 11.54
CA THR A 79 -3.24 2.27 11.43
C THR A 79 -3.19 3.22 10.24
N LYS A 80 -2.40 4.28 10.37
CA LYS A 80 -2.21 5.21 9.27
C LYS A 80 -0.76 5.21 8.88
N LYS A 81 -0.48 5.13 7.58
CA LYS A 81 0.88 5.14 7.09
C LYS A 81 1.04 6.23 6.06
N TYR A 82 1.92 7.18 6.31
CA TYR A 82 2.16 8.28 5.40
C TYR A 82 3.62 8.30 4.97
N LYS A 83 3.89 8.92 3.82
CA LYS A 83 5.24 9.03 3.36
C LYS A 83 6.04 9.91 4.31
N LYS A 84 7.22 9.43 4.77
CA LYS A 84 8.02 10.20 5.64
C LYS A 84 8.64 11.31 4.93
N GLU A 85 8.48 12.48 5.37
CA GLU A 85 9.08 13.60 4.75
C GLU A 85 10.48 13.64 5.08
N LYS A 86 11.20 13.80 4.19
CA LYS A 86 12.55 13.93 4.34
C LYS A 86 12.81 15.10 4.99
N GLN A 87 12.79 15.46 5.70
CA GLN A 87 12.95 16.53 6.28
C GLN A 87 13.60 16.98 6.19
N SER A 88 13.69 16.99 6.21
CA SER A 88 14.27 17.47 5.99
C SER A 88 14.69 18.56 6.42
N LEU A 89 15.77 18.78 6.51
CA LEU A 89 16.31 19.86 6.86
C LEU A 89 15.86 20.80 6.03
N LEU A 90 15.79 20.48 4.91
CA LEU A 90 15.42 21.24 4.01
C LEU A 90 14.16 21.75 4.29
N ASP A 91 13.28 20.94 4.51
CA ASP A 91 12.04 21.32 4.69
C ASP A 91 12.04 22.29 5.66
N ILE A 92 12.71 22.14 6.55
CA ILE A 92 12.76 22.94 7.55
C ILE A 92 13.27 24.18 7.17
N GLU A 93 14.23 24.26 6.46
CA GLU A 93 14.76 25.43 6.05
C GLU A 93 13.95 26.06 5.16
N PHE A 94 13.29 25.42 4.48
CA PHE A 94 12.56 26.01 3.56
C PHE A 94 11.41 26.40 4.07
N ASN A 95 11.08 25.91 4.94
CA ASN A 95 9.96 26.19 5.45
C ASN A 95 10.12 27.06 6.21
N ASN A 96 11.07 27.29 6.27
CA ASN A 96 11.32 28.10 6.89
C ASN A 96 11.55 28.70 6.05
N GLY A 97 11.57 28.57 5.39
CA GLY A 97 11.68 28.83 4.65
C GLY A 97 11.14 28.28 3.91
N THR A 98 11.12 28.39 3.65
CA THR A 98 10.81 27.79 3.10
C THR A 98 10.26 27.05 2.56
N GLY A 99 10.20 26.88 2.35
CA GLY A 99 10.07 26.06 2.03
C GLY A 99 9.62 25.61 1.65
N ILE A 100 9.61 25.99 1.52
CA ILE A 100 9.59 25.59 1.29
C ILE A 100 9.31 25.13 0.94
#